data_b000c9d721453e2e89069fdab930942b
#
_entry.id   b000c9d721453e2e89069fdab930942b
#
_cell.length_a   1.000
_cell.length_b   1.000
_cell.length_c   1.000
_cell.angle_alpha   90.00
_cell.angle_beta   90.00
_cell.angle_gamma   90.00
#
_symmetry.space_group_name_H-M   'P 1'
#
loop_
_entity.id
_entity.type
_entity.pdbx_description
1 polymer ?
#
loop_
_entity_poly.entity_id
_entity_poly.type
_entity_poly.pdbx_seq_one_letter_code
_entity_poly.pdbx_strand_id
1 'polypeptide(L)'
;MQTFNEINLNKDLNKALAELGFIKPTPIQAKTIPILMDSDQDMIGSAQTGTGKTAAFGLPSIHLTNLDEPGTQTLILCPTRELCMQVANDLRAYSKYIDKLGIVSIYGGASIEKQIKSIKKRSHIVVGTPGRTKDLLTRKKLFIDKVQRIVLDEADEMLSMGFKDDLDFILSKITGESQKLLFSATMPKKVESIVKQYMNDPVTIAVDKVNTASVNVKHVFHMVQARDRYEVVKRIADINPNIYGIVFCRTRRETKDVASKLMFDGYNADALHGDLSQSQRDDVMRKFRRRQLQILVATDVASRGLDVNDLSHIINFNLPDDPEVYTHRSGRTGRAGRKGISIAIIHSRETRRLKEIERVSKITFEKQPVPTGEDICKKQLFSLIDKVKTVEVNNEIIEPFLEKINAKLEGLSRDELIKRFVSEEFNRFVSYYKNARDINIGSKDFKGKEPKRNRRNQNKGRRGNFSRFHINVGSKNKLNPVKLIGLINDNLKSKNIEIGKIEIMKSFSFFEVDSDFSDILIKSLNKKKFENFVIKVEKSKPAPRHKKDRSKKENYKARSSSRPKNRLRQSFAKRKYRKKKN
;
A
#
# COMPACT_ATOMS: atom_id res chain seq x y z
N MET A 1 -34.31 -2.09 19.13
CA MET A 1 -33.24 -1.67 18.16
C MET A 1 -33.97 -1.24 16.89
N GLN A 2 -33.79 0.01 16.50
CA GLN A 2 -34.43 0.63 15.34
C GLN A 2 -34.06 -0.13 14.05
N THR A 3 -35.01 -0.35 13.17
CA THR A 3 -34.82 -0.93 11.84
C THR A 3 -34.82 0.18 10.79
N PHE A 4 -34.31 -0.07 9.58
CA PHE A 4 -34.36 0.92 8.48
C PHE A 4 -35.80 1.28 8.10
N ASN A 5 -36.78 0.38 8.31
CA ASN A 5 -38.17 0.66 8.02
C ASN A 5 -38.80 1.69 9.00
N GLU A 6 -38.21 1.87 10.18
CA GLU A 6 -38.62 2.88 11.17
C GLU A 6 -38.02 4.25 10.91
N ILE A 7 -37.01 4.32 10.02
CA ILE A 7 -36.43 5.58 9.52
C ILE A 7 -37.30 6.02 8.33
N ASN A 8 -37.86 7.21 8.39
CA ASN A 8 -38.80 7.73 7.40
C ASN A 8 -38.12 8.04 6.04
N LEU A 9 -37.49 7.03 5.43
CA LEU A 9 -36.87 7.11 4.11
C LEU A 9 -37.93 6.85 3.02
N ASN A 10 -37.64 7.34 1.81
CA ASN A 10 -38.43 7.09 0.61
C ASN A 10 -38.64 5.57 0.40
N LYS A 11 -39.83 5.15 -0.04
CA LYS A 11 -40.18 3.75 -0.29
C LYS A 11 -39.22 3.03 -1.22
N ASP A 12 -38.77 3.72 -2.26
CA ASP A 12 -37.83 3.16 -3.24
C ASP A 12 -36.43 2.94 -2.66
N LEU A 13 -35.98 3.82 -1.74
CA LEU A 13 -34.77 3.59 -0.95
C LEU A 13 -34.92 2.37 -0.05
N ASN A 14 -36.01 2.27 0.71
CA ASN A 14 -36.24 1.13 1.59
C ASN A 14 -36.27 -0.19 0.83
N LYS A 15 -36.87 -0.22 -0.38
CA LYS A 15 -36.86 -1.39 -1.28
C LYS A 15 -35.43 -1.78 -1.70
N ALA A 16 -34.61 -0.80 -2.08
CA ALA A 16 -33.21 -1.06 -2.46
C ALA A 16 -32.37 -1.56 -1.27
N LEU A 17 -32.57 -0.97 -0.07
CA LEU A 17 -31.88 -1.38 1.15
C LEU A 17 -32.23 -2.81 1.57
N ALA A 18 -33.51 -3.20 1.46
CA ALA A 18 -33.94 -4.56 1.76
C ALA A 18 -33.28 -5.59 0.83
N GLU A 19 -33.20 -5.30 -0.49
CA GLU A 19 -32.52 -6.16 -1.46
C GLU A 19 -31.01 -6.27 -1.18
N LEU A 20 -30.38 -5.19 -0.68
CA LEU A 20 -28.98 -5.18 -0.29
C LEU A 20 -28.72 -5.83 1.09
N GLY A 21 -29.76 -6.32 1.77
CA GLY A 21 -29.64 -6.97 3.08
C GLY A 21 -29.41 -6.00 4.24
N PHE A 22 -29.76 -4.73 4.09
CA PHE A 22 -29.69 -3.73 5.15
C PHE A 22 -30.92 -3.88 6.07
N ILE A 23 -30.76 -4.59 7.19
CA ILE A 23 -31.87 -4.83 8.14
C ILE A 23 -31.86 -3.80 9.27
N LYS A 24 -30.70 -3.60 9.89
CA LYS A 24 -30.51 -2.69 11.02
C LYS A 24 -29.46 -1.64 10.72
N PRO A 25 -29.71 -0.37 11.06
CA PRO A 25 -28.71 0.67 10.90
C PRO A 25 -27.53 0.44 11.84
N THR A 26 -26.34 0.75 11.36
CA THR A 26 -25.14 0.80 12.21
C THR A 26 -25.25 1.97 13.19
N PRO A 27 -24.45 1.99 14.28
CA PRO A 27 -24.54 3.07 15.27
C PRO A 27 -24.33 4.47 14.69
N ILE A 28 -23.48 4.64 13.67
CA ILE A 28 -23.32 5.94 13.00
C ILE A 28 -24.54 6.29 12.16
N GLN A 29 -25.12 5.33 11.45
CA GLN A 29 -26.33 5.53 10.65
C GLN A 29 -27.54 5.88 11.52
N ALA A 30 -27.74 5.14 12.61
CA ALA A 30 -28.87 5.35 13.53
C ALA A 30 -28.85 6.75 14.17
N LYS A 31 -27.66 7.29 14.47
CA LYS A 31 -27.52 8.63 15.04
C LYS A 31 -27.55 9.74 13.98
N THR A 32 -26.99 9.50 12.81
CA THR A 32 -26.76 10.53 11.77
C THR A 32 -27.98 10.74 10.89
N ILE A 33 -28.61 9.65 10.40
CA ILE A 33 -29.69 9.76 9.40
C ILE A 33 -30.86 10.60 9.91
N PRO A 34 -31.41 10.39 11.12
CA PRO A 34 -32.51 11.22 11.60
C PRO A 34 -32.19 12.71 11.67
N ILE A 35 -31.00 13.06 12.19
CA ILE A 35 -30.57 14.47 12.28
C ILE A 35 -30.48 15.13 10.90
N LEU A 36 -29.95 14.40 9.90
CA LEU A 36 -29.81 14.93 8.54
C LEU A 36 -31.15 15.01 7.79
N MET A 37 -32.17 14.27 8.24
CA MET A 37 -33.51 14.33 7.69
C MET A 37 -34.32 15.51 8.25
N ASP A 38 -34.06 15.85 9.53
CA ASP A 38 -34.89 16.80 10.27
C ASP A 38 -34.24 18.21 10.39
N SER A 39 -32.95 18.36 10.01
CA SER A 39 -32.19 19.61 10.18
C SER A 39 -31.18 19.84 9.07
N ASP A 40 -30.99 21.12 8.69
CA ASP A 40 -29.94 21.59 7.78
C ASP A 40 -28.66 22.02 8.52
N GLN A 41 -28.55 21.71 9.83
CA GLN A 41 -27.39 22.04 10.64
C GLN A 41 -26.13 21.28 10.16
N ASP A 42 -24.98 21.94 10.23
CA ASP A 42 -23.70 21.32 9.92
C ASP A 42 -23.38 20.17 10.88
N MET A 43 -22.69 19.14 10.41
CA MET A 43 -22.44 17.95 11.23
C MET A 43 -21.03 17.38 11.04
N ILE A 44 -20.46 16.92 12.14
CA ILE A 44 -19.20 16.17 12.18
C ILE A 44 -19.49 14.74 12.59
N GLY A 45 -19.26 13.78 11.70
CA GLY A 45 -19.37 12.36 11.96
C GLY A 45 -17.99 11.74 12.23
N SER A 46 -17.67 11.45 13.50
CA SER A 46 -16.41 10.78 13.85
C SER A 46 -16.64 9.26 13.88
N ALA A 47 -16.16 8.57 12.85
CA ALA A 47 -16.28 7.12 12.71
C ALA A 47 -15.18 6.51 11.83
N GLN A 48 -14.77 5.29 12.14
CA GLN A 48 -13.75 4.58 11.36
C GLN A 48 -14.26 4.14 9.98
N THR A 49 -13.35 3.78 9.06
CA THR A 49 -13.71 3.17 7.78
C THR A 49 -14.39 1.81 7.99
N GLY A 50 -15.44 1.53 7.21
CA GLY A 50 -16.21 0.28 7.33
C GLY A 50 -17.30 0.28 8.39
N THR A 51 -17.62 1.41 9.01
CA THR A 51 -18.72 1.56 9.96
C THR A 51 -20.06 1.93 9.33
N GLY A 52 -20.10 2.07 7.98
CA GLY A 52 -21.31 2.42 7.25
C GLY A 52 -21.49 3.92 7.02
N LYS A 53 -20.44 4.75 7.08
CA LYS A 53 -20.49 6.20 6.83
C LYS A 53 -21.15 6.56 5.50
N THR A 54 -20.84 5.83 4.42
CA THR A 54 -21.40 6.10 3.09
C THR A 54 -22.93 6.11 3.09
N ALA A 55 -23.55 5.14 3.74
CA ALA A 55 -25.02 5.13 3.88
C ALA A 55 -25.52 6.22 4.85
N ALA A 56 -24.73 6.56 5.89
CA ALA A 56 -25.12 7.57 6.86
C ALA A 56 -25.34 8.97 6.23
N PHE A 57 -24.47 9.37 5.27
CA PHE A 57 -24.68 10.62 4.53
C PHE A 57 -25.39 10.41 3.18
N GLY A 58 -25.21 9.26 2.56
CA GLY A 58 -25.71 9.00 1.21
C GLY A 58 -27.23 8.83 1.15
N LEU A 59 -27.82 8.11 2.13
CA LEU A 59 -29.28 7.90 2.17
C LEU A 59 -30.05 9.21 2.34
N PRO A 60 -29.71 10.10 3.29
CA PRO A 60 -30.32 11.43 3.38
C PRO A 60 -30.07 12.26 2.12
N SER A 61 -28.86 12.22 1.56
CA SER A 61 -28.55 12.97 0.33
C SER A 61 -29.41 12.56 -0.86
N ILE A 62 -29.70 11.25 -1.00
CA ILE A 62 -30.59 10.75 -2.05
C ILE A 62 -32.05 11.14 -1.76
N HIS A 63 -32.49 10.92 -0.50
CA HIS A 63 -33.87 11.20 -0.08
C HIS A 63 -34.28 12.66 -0.30
N LEU A 64 -33.39 13.59 0.06
CA LEU A 64 -33.63 15.04 0.02
C LEU A 64 -33.35 15.67 -1.35
N THR A 65 -32.94 14.87 -2.36
CA THR A 65 -32.71 15.39 -3.71
C THR A 65 -34.02 15.67 -4.44
N ASN A 66 -34.20 16.89 -4.91
CA ASN A 66 -35.31 17.26 -5.78
C ASN A 66 -35.01 16.83 -7.22
N LEU A 67 -35.75 15.84 -7.73
CA LEU A 67 -35.54 15.27 -9.06
C LEU A 67 -35.99 16.18 -10.22
N ASP A 68 -36.87 17.12 -9.94
CA ASP A 68 -37.40 18.07 -10.93
C ASP A 68 -36.49 19.28 -11.09
N GLU A 69 -35.58 19.51 -10.16
CA GLU A 69 -34.65 20.62 -10.22
C GLU A 69 -33.32 20.18 -10.87
N PRO A 70 -32.97 20.75 -12.05
CA PRO A 70 -31.70 20.43 -12.70
C PRO A 70 -30.52 21.10 -11.99
N GLY A 71 -29.39 20.42 -11.93
CA GLY A 71 -28.14 20.91 -11.34
C GLY A 71 -27.62 20.06 -10.20
N THR A 72 -26.45 20.42 -9.70
CA THR A 72 -25.82 19.70 -8.59
C THR A 72 -26.35 20.22 -7.26
N GLN A 73 -27.04 19.35 -6.53
CA GLN A 73 -27.64 19.65 -5.21
C GLN A 73 -26.78 19.08 -4.06
N THR A 74 -26.07 17.98 -4.31
CA THR A 74 -25.13 17.43 -3.34
C THR A 74 -23.75 17.24 -3.98
N LEU A 75 -22.72 17.75 -3.30
CA LEU A 75 -21.32 17.56 -3.67
C LEU A 75 -20.61 16.75 -2.60
N ILE A 76 -20.08 15.58 -2.96
CA ILE A 76 -19.33 14.70 -2.06
C ILE A 76 -17.86 14.72 -2.50
N LEU A 77 -16.96 15.08 -1.59
CA LEU A 77 -15.51 15.08 -1.84
C LEU A 77 -14.84 13.90 -1.14
N CYS A 78 -14.02 13.17 -1.88
CA CYS A 78 -13.28 11.99 -1.42
C CYS A 78 -11.78 12.12 -1.74
N PRO A 79 -10.86 11.61 -0.90
CA PRO A 79 -9.41 11.75 -1.10
C PRO A 79 -8.87 11.06 -2.35
N THR A 80 -9.49 9.94 -2.75
CA THR A 80 -8.98 9.09 -3.82
C THR A 80 -10.04 8.80 -4.86
N ARG A 81 -9.57 8.46 -6.07
CA ARG A 81 -10.41 8.03 -7.17
C ARG A 81 -11.21 6.76 -6.80
N GLU A 82 -10.53 5.83 -6.17
CA GLU A 82 -11.09 4.53 -5.81
C GLU A 82 -12.28 4.72 -4.86
N LEU A 83 -12.12 5.54 -3.81
CA LEU A 83 -13.22 5.86 -2.88
C LEU A 83 -14.32 6.65 -3.58
N CYS A 84 -13.98 7.60 -4.45
CA CYS A 84 -14.95 8.35 -5.25
C CYS A 84 -15.83 7.42 -6.10
N MET A 85 -15.23 6.43 -6.75
CA MET A 85 -15.99 5.44 -7.54
C MET A 85 -16.82 4.52 -6.64
N GLN A 86 -16.29 4.09 -5.50
CA GLN A 86 -16.98 3.26 -4.53
C GLN A 86 -18.23 3.98 -4.01
N VAL A 87 -18.07 5.18 -3.46
CA VAL A 87 -19.19 6.00 -2.98
C VAL A 87 -20.25 6.20 -4.07
N ALA A 88 -19.83 6.55 -5.30
CA ALA A 88 -20.78 6.72 -6.40
C ALA A 88 -21.53 5.42 -6.77
N ASN A 89 -20.88 4.26 -6.68
CA ASN A 89 -21.50 2.96 -6.94
C ASN A 89 -22.46 2.58 -5.80
N ASP A 90 -22.07 2.81 -4.54
CA ASP A 90 -22.92 2.59 -3.39
C ASP A 90 -24.21 3.43 -3.48
N LEU A 91 -24.08 4.72 -3.79
CA LEU A 91 -25.23 5.61 -3.99
C LEU A 91 -26.14 5.14 -5.14
N ARG A 92 -25.58 4.65 -6.25
CA ARG A 92 -26.38 4.08 -7.35
C ARG A 92 -27.10 2.79 -6.92
N ALA A 93 -26.46 1.96 -6.10
CA ALA A 93 -27.08 0.75 -5.57
C ALA A 93 -28.24 1.12 -4.60
N TYR A 94 -28.06 2.11 -3.73
CA TYR A 94 -29.10 2.59 -2.85
C TYR A 94 -30.29 3.21 -3.61
N SER A 95 -30.02 3.89 -4.73
CA SER A 95 -31.04 4.57 -5.55
C SER A 95 -31.54 3.74 -6.74
N LYS A 96 -31.36 2.42 -6.71
CA LYS A 96 -31.69 1.50 -7.81
C LYS A 96 -33.11 1.67 -8.37
N TYR A 97 -34.05 1.99 -7.51
CA TYR A 97 -35.47 2.13 -7.84
C TYR A 97 -35.93 3.60 -8.01
N ILE A 98 -35.02 4.55 -7.90
CA ILE A 98 -35.32 5.98 -8.07
C ILE A 98 -34.96 6.37 -9.51
N ASP A 99 -35.98 6.47 -10.35
CA ASP A 99 -35.79 6.94 -11.72
C ASP A 99 -35.35 8.40 -11.76
N LYS A 100 -34.62 8.75 -12.83
CA LYS A 100 -34.15 10.11 -13.10
C LYS A 100 -33.11 10.69 -12.14
N LEU A 101 -32.68 10.02 -11.07
CA LEU A 101 -31.59 10.49 -10.25
C LEU A 101 -30.24 10.43 -11.00
N GLY A 102 -29.55 11.56 -11.09
CA GLY A 102 -28.22 11.66 -11.72
C GLY A 102 -27.10 11.62 -10.69
N ILE A 103 -26.30 10.55 -10.67
CA ILE A 103 -25.10 10.43 -9.83
C ILE A 103 -23.87 10.35 -10.71
N VAL A 104 -22.98 11.34 -10.59
CA VAL A 104 -21.79 11.47 -11.43
C VAL A 104 -20.53 11.43 -10.59
N SER A 105 -19.55 10.60 -11.00
CA SER A 105 -18.22 10.55 -10.38
C SER A 105 -17.21 11.32 -11.21
N ILE A 106 -16.42 12.21 -10.54
CA ILE A 106 -15.39 13.04 -11.17
C ILE A 106 -14.04 12.88 -10.46
N TYR A 107 -13.01 12.46 -11.19
CA TYR A 107 -11.70 12.16 -10.62
C TYR A 107 -10.58 12.28 -11.65
N GLY A 108 -9.35 12.48 -11.17
CA GLY A 108 -8.16 12.54 -12.00
C GLY A 108 -7.81 11.21 -12.67
N GLY A 109 -7.03 11.26 -13.76
CA GLY A 109 -6.56 10.04 -14.45
C GLY A 109 -7.57 9.38 -15.39
N ALA A 110 -8.78 9.95 -15.55
CA ALA A 110 -9.78 9.53 -16.53
C ALA A 110 -10.09 10.68 -17.53
N SER A 111 -10.69 10.34 -18.70
CA SER A 111 -11.06 11.32 -19.70
C SER A 111 -11.99 12.39 -19.12
N ILE A 112 -11.55 13.64 -19.20
CA ILE A 112 -12.32 14.78 -18.72
C ILE A 112 -13.57 15.04 -19.59
N GLU A 113 -13.49 14.79 -20.90
CA GLU A 113 -14.61 14.97 -21.82
C GLU A 113 -15.78 14.05 -21.48
N LYS A 114 -15.50 12.78 -21.16
CA LYS A 114 -16.54 11.83 -20.72
C LYS A 114 -17.22 12.28 -19.44
N GLN A 115 -16.45 12.83 -18.49
CA GLN A 115 -16.99 13.34 -17.23
C GLN A 115 -17.83 14.61 -17.46
N ILE A 116 -17.39 15.53 -18.30
CA ILE A 116 -18.16 16.72 -18.69
C ILE A 116 -19.48 16.31 -19.37
N LYS A 117 -19.45 15.31 -20.28
CA LYS A 117 -20.66 14.80 -20.93
C LYS A 117 -21.65 14.22 -19.90
N SER A 118 -21.14 13.50 -18.90
CA SER A 118 -21.97 12.93 -17.82
C SER A 118 -22.61 14.02 -16.95
N ILE A 119 -21.85 15.07 -16.57
CA ILE A 119 -22.36 16.21 -15.80
C ILE A 119 -23.49 16.92 -16.58
N LYS A 120 -23.27 17.19 -17.87
CA LYS A 120 -24.27 17.86 -18.72
C LYS A 120 -25.56 17.04 -18.89
N LYS A 121 -25.46 15.71 -18.87
CA LYS A 121 -26.64 14.85 -19.03
C LYS A 121 -27.55 14.96 -17.81
N ARG A 122 -27.02 14.75 -16.61
CA ARG A 122 -27.74 14.87 -15.32
C ARG A 122 -26.76 14.67 -14.17
N SER A 123 -26.74 15.59 -13.20
CA SER A 123 -25.79 15.57 -12.08
C SER A 123 -26.39 16.13 -10.80
N HIS A 124 -27.41 15.47 -10.25
CA HIS A 124 -27.98 15.89 -8.96
C HIS A 124 -26.99 15.67 -7.81
N ILE A 125 -26.29 14.53 -7.83
CA ILE A 125 -25.25 14.22 -6.86
C ILE A 125 -23.92 14.07 -7.61
N VAL A 126 -22.92 14.84 -7.21
CA VAL A 126 -21.56 14.74 -7.77
C VAL A 126 -20.62 14.22 -6.69
N VAL A 127 -19.93 13.12 -6.97
CA VAL A 127 -18.88 12.57 -6.12
C VAL A 127 -17.54 12.86 -6.77
N GLY A 128 -16.64 13.59 -6.08
CA GLY A 128 -15.43 14.09 -6.72
C GLY A 128 -14.17 14.00 -5.86
N THR A 129 -13.01 13.92 -6.54
CA THR A 129 -11.72 14.19 -5.90
C THR A 129 -11.42 15.68 -5.95
N PRO A 130 -10.83 16.30 -4.89
CA PRO A 130 -10.66 17.75 -4.80
C PRO A 130 -10.03 18.38 -6.04
N GLY A 131 -8.89 17.88 -6.51
CA GLY A 131 -8.18 18.46 -7.66
C GLY A 131 -8.98 18.43 -8.96
N ARG A 132 -9.75 17.37 -9.28
CA ARG A 132 -10.60 17.31 -10.47
C ARG A 132 -11.84 18.18 -10.32
N THR A 133 -12.42 18.25 -9.13
CA THR A 133 -13.55 19.15 -8.84
C THR A 133 -13.14 20.61 -9.08
N LYS A 134 -12.01 21.04 -8.53
CA LYS A 134 -11.43 22.37 -8.76
C LYS A 134 -11.17 22.65 -10.25
N ASP A 135 -10.57 21.69 -10.98
CA ASP A 135 -10.32 21.85 -12.43
C ASP A 135 -11.63 22.07 -13.21
N LEU A 136 -12.69 21.29 -12.93
CA LEU A 136 -13.98 21.44 -13.60
C LEU A 136 -14.72 22.74 -13.22
N LEU A 137 -14.60 23.19 -11.98
CA LEU A 137 -15.11 24.49 -11.53
C LEU A 137 -14.38 25.64 -12.23
N THR A 138 -13.05 25.59 -12.28
CA THR A 138 -12.22 26.60 -12.96
C THR A 138 -12.52 26.67 -14.44
N ARG A 139 -12.79 25.54 -15.09
CA ARG A 139 -13.19 25.45 -16.49
C ARG A 139 -14.66 25.81 -16.77
N LYS A 140 -15.44 26.16 -15.74
CA LYS A 140 -16.89 26.42 -15.83
C LYS A 140 -17.66 25.26 -16.50
N LYS A 141 -17.31 24.00 -16.13
CA LYS A 141 -17.98 22.78 -16.61
C LYS A 141 -18.76 22.06 -15.52
N LEU A 142 -18.52 22.41 -14.26
CA LEU A 142 -19.31 22.04 -13.10
C LEU A 142 -19.82 23.34 -12.46
N PHE A 143 -21.11 23.39 -12.13
CA PHE A 143 -21.77 24.48 -11.43
C PHE A 143 -22.23 23.96 -10.08
N ILE A 144 -21.98 24.72 -9.03
CA ILE A 144 -22.28 24.36 -7.63
C ILE A 144 -23.10 25.45 -6.91
N ASP A 145 -23.69 26.34 -7.66
CA ASP A 145 -24.58 27.40 -7.20
C ASP A 145 -25.87 26.87 -6.54
N LYS A 146 -26.29 25.65 -6.91
CA LYS A 146 -27.47 24.96 -6.35
C LYS A 146 -27.13 23.90 -5.29
N VAL A 147 -25.88 23.85 -4.84
CA VAL A 147 -25.47 22.87 -3.83
C VAL A 147 -26.06 23.23 -2.48
N GLN A 148 -27.00 22.41 -2.03
CA GLN A 148 -27.62 22.47 -0.72
C GLN A 148 -26.81 21.69 0.33
N ARG A 149 -26.02 20.70 -0.09
CA ARG A 149 -25.27 19.82 0.81
C ARG A 149 -23.89 19.51 0.27
N ILE A 150 -22.86 19.70 1.11
CA ILE A 150 -21.51 19.28 0.82
C ILE A 150 -21.03 18.27 1.86
N VAL A 151 -20.47 17.16 1.39
CA VAL A 151 -19.91 16.09 2.23
C VAL A 151 -18.40 16.01 2.00
N LEU A 152 -17.63 16.06 3.09
CA LEU A 152 -16.19 15.80 3.10
C LEU A 152 -15.98 14.41 3.71
N ASP A 153 -15.78 13.38 2.89
CA ASP A 153 -15.52 12.02 3.36
C ASP A 153 -14.02 11.75 3.45
N GLU A 154 -13.57 11.14 4.55
CA GLU A 154 -12.16 10.97 4.91
C GLU A 154 -11.39 12.31 4.86
N ALA A 155 -11.93 13.34 5.54
CA ALA A 155 -11.35 14.69 5.52
C ALA A 155 -9.89 14.73 6.02
N ASP A 156 -9.55 13.95 7.04
CA ASP A 156 -8.19 13.77 7.55
C ASP A 156 -7.23 13.28 6.44
N GLU A 157 -7.66 12.33 5.64
CA GLU A 157 -6.88 11.81 4.52
C GLU A 157 -6.70 12.86 3.40
N MET A 158 -7.75 13.62 3.04
CA MET A 158 -7.63 14.70 2.05
C MET A 158 -6.58 15.73 2.47
N LEU A 159 -6.57 16.13 3.74
CA LEU A 159 -5.63 17.10 4.28
C LEU A 159 -4.21 16.53 4.43
N SER A 160 -4.07 15.24 4.73
CA SER A 160 -2.78 14.56 4.76
C SER A 160 -2.15 14.42 3.37
N MET A 161 -2.98 14.34 2.32
CA MET A 161 -2.55 14.30 0.92
C MET A 161 -2.23 15.68 0.33
N GLY A 162 -2.47 16.76 1.08
CA GLY A 162 -2.15 18.12 0.66
C GLY A 162 -3.24 18.82 -0.16
N PHE A 163 -4.48 18.32 -0.12
CA PHE A 163 -5.60 18.94 -0.84
C PHE A 163 -6.21 20.16 -0.13
N LYS A 164 -5.52 20.75 0.87
CA LYS A 164 -6.04 21.90 1.61
C LYS A 164 -6.45 23.04 0.67
N ASP A 165 -5.55 23.47 -0.21
CA ASP A 165 -5.81 24.60 -1.13
C ASP A 165 -6.93 24.30 -2.14
N ASP A 166 -7.12 23.04 -2.51
CA ASP A 166 -8.21 22.63 -3.39
C ASP A 166 -9.55 22.64 -2.64
N LEU A 167 -9.56 22.18 -1.38
CA LEU A 167 -10.73 22.23 -0.51
C LEU A 167 -11.13 23.69 -0.20
N ASP A 168 -10.16 24.53 0.18
CA ASP A 168 -10.40 25.96 0.44
C ASP A 168 -11.00 26.64 -0.80
N PHE A 169 -10.49 26.36 -2.00
CA PHE A 169 -11.03 26.87 -3.25
C PHE A 169 -12.48 26.42 -3.49
N ILE A 170 -12.77 25.12 -3.33
CA ILE A 170 -14.10 24.57 -3.58
C ILE A 170 -15.10 25.14 -2.58
N LEU A 171 -14.78 25.11 -1.28
CA LEU A 171 -15.63 25.58 -0.21
C LEU A 171 -15.92 27.08 -0.33
N SER A 172 -14.93 27.89 -0.76
CA SER A 172 -15.13 29.34 -1.00
C SER A 172 -16.06 29.67 -2.18
N LYS A 173 -16.33 28.69 -3.07
CA LYS A 173 -17.25 28.88 -4.22
C LYS A 173 -18.68 28.46 -3.93
N ILE A 174 -18.93 27.85 -2.79
CA ILE A 174 -20.29 27.52 -2.36
C ILE A 174 -20.89 28.79 -1.77
N THR A 175 -21.89 29.30 -2.46
CA THR A 175 -22.64 30.51 -2.08
C THR A 175 -23.96 30.07 -1.44
N GLY A 176 -24.32 30.70 -0.31
CA GLY A 176 -25.59 30.43 0.38
C GLY A 176 -25.47 29.50 1.59
N GLU A 177 -26.60 29.23 2.22
CA GLU A 177 -26.75 28.36 3.39
C GLU A 177 -26.76 26.90 2.93
N SER A 178 -25.57 26.32 2.72
CA SER A 178 -25.45 24.90 2.41
C SER A 178 -25.01 24.12 3.65
N GLN A 179 -25.65 22.98 3.90
CA GLN A 179 -25.28 22.06 4.96
C GLN A 179 -23.91 21.43 4.67
N LYS A 180 -22.99 21.47 5.65
CA LYS A 180 -21.65 20.91 5.54
C LYS A 180 -21.51 19.70 6.45
N LEU A 181 -21.21 18.57 5.86
CA LEU A 181 -21.05 17.29 6.53
C LEU A 181 -19.58 16.85 6.45
N LEU A 182 -18.95 16.70 7.58
CA LEU A 182 -17.56 16.25 7.67
C LEU A 182 -17.49 14.87 8.31
N PHE A 183 -17.01 13.89 7.56
CA PHE A 183 -16.76 12.53 8.05
C PHE A 183 -15.26 12.27 8.10
N SER A 184 -14.77 11.89 9.28
CA SER A 184 -13.36 11.63 9.52
C SER A 184 -13.16 10.55 10.57
N ALA A 185 -12.09 9.76 10.43
CA ALA A 185 -11.70 8.80 11.46
C ALA A 185 -10.93 9.48 12.61
N THR A 186 -10.24 10.58 12.30
CA THR A 186 -9.40 11.34 13.23
C THR A 186 -9.68 12.85 13.10
N MET A 187 -9.35 13.60 14.17
CA MET A 187 -9.54 15.06 14.21
C MET A 187 -8.20 15.78 14.47
N PRO A 188 -7.24 15.70 13.52
CA PRO A 188 -5.99 16.46 13.66
C PRO A 188 -6.26 17.96 13.53
N LYS A 189 -5.34 18.79 14.02
CA LYS A 189 -5.44 20.27 13.98
C LYS A 189 -5.78 20.85 12.61
N LYS A 190 -5.36 20.17 11.54
CA LYS A 190 -5.69 20.58 10.16
C LYS A 190 -7.19 20.41 9.86
N VAL A 191 -7.82 19.35 10.32
CA VAL A 191 -9.28 19.13 10.19
C VAL A 191 -10.02 20.13 11.05
N GLU A 192 -9.60 20.35 12.30
CA GLU A 192 -10.18 21.38 13.15
C GLU A 192 -10.13 22.78 12.51
N SER A 193 -9.08 23.09 11.73
CA SER A 193 -9.00 24.37 11.02
C SER A 193 -10.07 24.51 9.93
N ILE A 194 -10.40 23.45 9.20
CA ILE A 194 -11.49 23.42 8.22
C ILE A 194 -12.85 23.61 8.90
N VAL A 195 -13.07 22.88 10.03
CA VAL A 195 -14.29 23.03 10.82
C VAL A 195 -14.48 24.48 11.24
N LYS A 196 -13.48 25.08 11.88
CA LYS A 196 -13.55 26.49 12.37
C LYS A 196 -13.75 27.50 11.27
N GLN A 197 -13.25 27.25 10.08
CA GLN A 197 -13.29 28.21 8.96
C GLN A 197 -14.58 28.13 8.15
N TYR A 198 -15.16 26.94 7.99
CA TYR A 198 -16.22 26.70 7.03
C TYR A 198 -17.52 26.17 7.62
N MET A 199 -17.52 25.63 8.83
CA MET A 199 -18.72 25.07 9.45
C MET A 199 -19.28 26.01 10.52
N ASN A 200 -20.61 26.02 10.62
CA ASN A 200 -21.34 26.86 11.57
C ASN A 200 -22.00 25.96 12.64
N ASP A 201 -21.54 26.10 13.88
CA ASP A 201 -22.04 25.34 15.06
C ASP A 201 -22.37 23.86 14.76
N PRO A 202 -21.40 23.06 14.31
CA PRO A 202 -21.69 21.72 13.84
C PRO A 202 -22.02 20.76 14.99
N VAL A 203 -23.08 19.97 14.82
CA VAL A 203 -23.38 18.84 15.70
C VAL A 203 -22.31 17.77 15.55
N THR A 204 -21.66 17.40 16.64
CA THR A 204 -20.63 16.34 16.64
C THR A 204 -21.24 15.01 17.05
N ILE A 205 -21.24 14.06 16.12
CA ILE A 205 -21.65 12.68 16.37
C ILE A 205 -20.39 11.82 16.43
N ALA A 206 -20.03 11.42 17.63
CA ALA A 206 -19.03 10.41 17.85
C ALA A 206 -19.74 9.07 18.11
N VAL A 207 -19.45 8.09 17.30
CA VAL A 207 -19.78 6.73 17.69
C VAL A 207 -18.66 6.30 18.61
N ASP A 208 -19.02 6.02 19.87
CA ASP A 208 -18.07 5.58 20.87
C ASP A 208 -17.13 4.56 20.25
N LYS A 209 -15.85 4.78 20.50
CA LYS A 209 -14.77 3.90 20.11
C LYS A 209 -14.90 2.56 20.85
N VAL A 210 -15.99 1.84 20.61
CA VAL A 210 -15.87 0.40 20.70
C VAL A 210 -14.92 0.08 19.57
N ASN A 211 -13.65 -0.01 19.94
CA ASN A 211 -12.52 -0.39 19.07
C ASN A 211 -12.76 -1.82 18.54
N THR A 212 -13.88 -2.04 17.84
CA THR A 212 -14.19 -3.34 17.22
C THR A 212 -13.10 -3.72 16.22
N ALA A 213 -12.52 -2.75 15.54
CA ALA A 213 -11.35 -3.00 14.68
C ALA A 213 -10.08 -3.30 15.49
N SER A 214 -9.89 -2.72 16.68
CA SER A 214 -8.74 -3.02 17.55
C SER A 214 -8.90 -4.30 18.36
N VAL A 215 -10.11 -4.68 18.71
CA VAL A 215 -10.40 -5.92 19.47
C VAL A 215 -10.11 -7.17 18.62
N ASN A 216 -10.36 -7.12 17.32
CA ASN A 216 -10.17 -8.25 16.42
C ASN A 216 -8.81 -8.27 15.73
N VAL A 217 -7.97 -7.25 15.93
CA VAL A 217 -6.64 -7.17 15.32
C VAL A 217 -5.57 -7.45 16.34
N LYS A 218 -4.80 -8.52 16.14
CA LYS A 218 -3.61 -8.79 16.93
C LYS A 218 -2.44 -7.96 16.39
N HIS A 219 -1.86 -7.09 17.22
CA HIS A 219 -0.71 -6.26 16.88
C HIS A 219 0.58 -6.93 17.36
N VAL A 220 1.46 -7.25 16.42
CA VAL A 220 2.72 -7.97 16.68
C VAL A 220 3.88 -7.17 16.13
N PHE A 221 5.05 -7.27 16.77
CA PHE A 221 6.26 -6.76 16.17
C PHE A 221 7.41 -7.76 16.23
N HIS A 222 8.22 -7.76 15.15
CA HIS A 222 9.48 -8.48 15.07
C HIS A 222 10.64 -7.50 15.07
N MET A 223 11.63 -7.73 15.93
CA MET A 223 12.81 -6.88 16.03
C MET A 223 14.01 -7.55 15.35
N VAL A 224 14.47 -6.94 14.25
CA VAL A 224 15.54 -7.45 13.41
C VAL A 224 16.49 -6.35 12.94
N GLN A 225 17.60 -6.72 12.32
CA GLN A 225 18.43 -5.73 11.62
C GLN A 225 17.73 -5.25 10.34
N ALA A 226 17.96 -3.99 9.96
CA ALA A 226 17.31 -3.40 8.77
C ALA A 226 17.53 -4.20 7.46
N ARG A 227 18.68 -4.87 7.33
CA ARG A 227 19.02 -5.71 6.18
C ARG A 227 18.21 -7.01 6.11
N ASP A 228 17.63 -7.44 7.24
CA ASP A 228 16.94 -8.72 7.38
C ASP A 228 15.42 -8.60 7.24
N ARG A 229 14.89 -7.38 7.02
CA ARG A 229 13.44 -7.11 6.92
C ARG A 229 12.76 -7.95 5.83
N TYR A 230 13.40 -8.10 4.67
CA TYR A 230 12.84 -8.91 3.59
C TYR A 230 12.70 -10.38 3.99
N GLU A 231 13.72 -10.92 4.66
CA GLU A 231 13.69 -12.30 5.16
C GLU A 231 12.55 -12.52 6.16
N VAL A 232 12.22 -11.52 6.99
CA VAL A 232 11.05 -11.58 7.88
C VAL A 232 9.76 -11.68 7.07
N VAL A 233 9.57 -10.85 6.04
CA VAL A 233 8.37 -10.91 5.17
C VAL A 233 8.23 -12.29 4.55
N LYS A 234 9.34 -12.85 4.03
CA LYS A 234 9.37 -14.18 3.45
C LYS A 234 8.97 -15.26 4.46
N ARG A 235 9.54 -15.25 5.66
CA ARG A 235 9.21 -16.21 6.72
C ARG A 235 7.76 -16.09 7.20
N ILE A 236 7.21 -14.87 7.25
CA ILE A 236 5.79 -14.66 7.55
C ILE A 236 4.91 -15.26 6.45
N ALA A 237 5.27 -15.08 5.18
CA ALA A 237 4.54 -15.66 4.07
C ALA A 237 4.62 -17.19 4.07
N ASP A 238 5.80 -17.74 4.34
CA ASP A 238 6.03 -19.18 4.36
C ASP A 238 5.32 -19.88 5.53
N ILE A 239 5.26 -19.26 6.72
CA ILE A 239 4.54 -19.86 7.85
C ILE A 239 3.00 -19.74 7.70
N ASN A 240 2.53 -18.88 6.78
CA ASN A 240 1.11 -18.66 6.49
C ASN A 240 0.81 -18.92 5.01
N PRO A 241 0.71 -20.18 4.55
CA PRO A 241 0.54 -20.52 3.14
C PRO A 241 -0.72 -19.92 2.50
N ASN A 242 -1.74 -19.63 3.30
CA ASN A 242 -2.98 -19.00 2.87
C ASN A 242 -3.00 -17.48 3.15
N ILE A 243 -1.83 -16.85 3.24
CA ILE A 243 -1.74 -15.42 3.50
C ILE A 243 -2.46 -14.63 2.39
N TYR A 244 -3.31 -13.69 2.81
CA TYR A 244 -3.90 -12.70 1.93
C TYR A 244 -3.72 -11.34 2.61
N GLY A 245 -2.75 -10.56 2.15
CA GLY A 245 -2.31 -9.39 2.91
C GLY A 245 -1.64 -8.30 2.10
N ILE A 246 -1.39 -7.18 2.79
CA ILE A 246 -0.68 -6.03 2.23
C ILE A 246 0.62 -5.83 2.99
N VAL A 247 1.72 -5.63 2.24
CA VAL A 247 3.02 -5.21 2.77
C VAL A 247 3.20 -3.72 2.50
N PHE A 248 3.24 -2.92 3.55
CA PHE A 248 3.41 -1.48 3.45
C PHE A 248 4.87 -1.07 3.46
N CYS A 249 5.33 -0.43 2.38
CA CYS A 249 6.67 0.12 2.22
C CYS A 249 6.63 1.65 2.19
N ARG A 250 7.70 2.29 2.66
CA ARG A 250 7.78 3.76 2.75
C ARG A 250 7.92 4.44 1.38
N THR A 251 8.65 3.83 0.45
CA THR A 251 8.98 4.46 -0.83
C THR A 251 8.57 3.59 -2.01
N ARG A 252 8.28 4.24 -3.16
CA ARG A 252 7.97 3.54 -4.44
C ARG A 252 9.07 2.57 -4.85
N ARG A 253 10.34 2.94 -4.65
CA ARG A 253 11.49 2.09 -4.98
C ARG A 253 11.51 0.84 -4.11
N GLU A 254 11.35 1.01 -2.81
CA GLU A 254 11.30 -0.12 -1.86
C GLU A 254 10.13 -1.05 -2.15
N THR A 255 8.96 -0.50 -2.50
CA THR A 255 7.78 -1.26 -2.94
C THR A 255 8.10 -2.15 -4.15
N LYS A 256 8.74 -1.58 -5.18
CA LYS A 256 9.20 -2.34 -6.37
C LYS A 256 10.20 -3.43 -6.00
N ASP A 257 11.21 -3.07 -5.21
CA ASP A 257 12.30 -3.98 -4.83
C ASP A 257 11.75 -5.18 -4.02
N VAL A 258 10.85 -4.93 -3.07
CA VAL A 258 10.23 -5.98 -2.23
C VAL A 258 9.30 -6.87 -3.07
N ALA A 259 8.44 -6.28 -3.90
CA ALA A 259 7.55 -7.04 -4.78
C ALA A 259 8.32 -7.91 -5.78
N SER A 260 9.36 -7.34 -6.42
CA SER A 260 10.20 -8.09 -7.36
C SER A 260 10.90 -9.27 -6.71
N LYS A 261 11.38 -9.12 -5.47
CA LYS A 261 11.99 -10.22 -4.70
C LYS A 261 10.96 -11.31 -4.37
N LEU A 262 9.75 -10.91 -3.94
CA LEU A 262 8.68 -11.88 -3.66
C LEU A 262 8.28 -12.66 -4.92
N MET A 263 8.12 -11.99 -6.06
CA MET A 263 7.84 -12.65 -7.34
C MET A 263 8.98 -13.59 -7.77
N PHE A 264 10.23 -13.16 -7.59
CA PHE A 264 11.40 -13.98 -7.87
C PHE A 264 11.47 -15.23 -7.00
N ASP A 265 11.09 -15.10 -5.73
CA ASP A 265 11.02 -16.22 -4.78
C ASP A 265 9.76 -17.11 -4.99
N GLY A 266 8.90 -16.79 -5.98
CA GLY A 266 7.77 -17.62 -6.39
C GLY A 266 6.45 -17.30 -5.68
N TYR A 267 6.35 -16.15 -4.98
CA TYR A 267 5.09 -15.73 -4.37
C TYR A 267 4.19 -15.01 -5.39
N ASN A 268 2.89 -15.22 -5.27
CA ASN A 268 1.88 -14.47 -6.03
C ASN A 268 1.75 -13.06 -5.44
N ALA A 269 2.68 -12.19 -5.81
CA ALA A 269 2.78 -10.82 -5.31
C ALA A 269 2.85 -9.82 -6.46
N ASP A 270 2.40 -8.58 -6.21
CA ASP A 270 2.59 -7.47 -7.14
C ASP A 270 2.74 -6.15 -6.38
N ALA A 271 3.25 -5.12 -7.07
CA ALA A 271 3.51 -3.80 -6.51
C ALA A 271 2.40 -2.81 -6.82
N LEU A 272 2.02 -1.97 -5.84
CA LEU A 272 1.09 -0.86 -6.03
C LEU A 272 1.73 0.45 -5.56
N HIS A 273 2.08 1.33 -6.50
CA HIS A 273 2.74 2.62 -6.22
C HIS A 273 2.40 3.69 -7.26
N GLY A 274 2.76 4.93 -6.97
CA GLY A 274 2.38 6.08 -7.78
C GLY A 274 3.01 6.17 -9.18
N ASP A 275 4.00 5.33 -9.53
CA ASP A 275 4.58 5.32 -10.88
C ASP A 275 3.79 4.41 -11.85
N LEU A 276 2.84 3.63 -11.36
CA LEU A 276 1.97 2.83 -12.21
C LEU A 276 0.96 3.73 -12.92
N SER A 277 0.73 3.45 -14.21
CA SER A 277 -0.40 4.05 -14.91
C SER A 277 -1.72 3.59 -14.27
N GLN A 278 -2.79 4.33 -14.53
CA GLN A 278 -4.08 3.99 -13.92
C GLN A 278 -4.58 2.61 -14.37
N SER A 279 -4.39 2.25 -15.63
CA SER A 279 -4.76 0.92 -16.14
C SER A 279 -3.98 -0.21 -15.46
N GLN A 280 -2.70 0.01 -15.20
CA GLN A 280 -1.87 -0.95 -14.44
C GLN A 280 -2.35 -1.10 -12.99
N ARG A 281 -2.69 0.02 -12.32
CA ARG A 281 -3.25 -0.02 -10.97
C ARG A 281 -4.57 -0.79 -10.92
N ASP A 282 -5.47 -0.50 -11.87
CA ASP A 282 -6.77 -1.17 -11.97
C ASP A 282 -6.60 -2.68 -12.23
N ASP A 283 -5.60 -3.09 -13.03
CA ASP A 283 -5.27 -4.50 -13.29
C ASP A 283 -4.75 -5.22 -12.04
N VAL A 284 -3.77 -4.63 -11.35
CA VAL A 284 -3.22 -5.17 -10.10
C VAL A 284 -4.33 -5.33 -9.05
N MET A 285 -5.17 -4.31 -8.89
CA MET A 285 -6.27 -4.35 -7.94
C MET A 285 -7.34 -5.37 -8.29
N ARG A 286 -7.65 -5.55 -9.57
CA ARG A 286 -8.57 -6.60 -10.04
C ARG A 286 -8.04 -7.98 -9.71
N LYS A 287 -6.75 -8.26 -10.00
CA LYS A 287 -6.09 -9.53 -9.66
C LYS A 287 -6.11 -9.78 -8.16
N PHE A 288 -5.82 -8.75 -7.36
CA PHE A 288 -5.80 -8.85 -5.90
C PHE A 288 -7.20 -9.16 -5.35
N ARG A 289 -8.26 -8.43 -5.76
CA ARG A 289 -9.65 -8.70 -5.33
C ARG A 289 -10.14 -10.10 -5.73
N ARG A 290 -9.67 -10.62 -6.86
CA ARG A 290 -9.97 -12.00 -7.31
C ARG A 290 -9.12 -13.06 -6.62
N ARG A 291 -8.30 -12.69 -5.63
CA ARG A 291 -7.38 -13.58 -4.91
C ARG A 291 -6.37 -14.31 -5.83
N GLN A 292 -6.11 -13.78 -7.02
CA GLN A 292 -5.04 -14.24 -7.91
C GLN A 292 -3.67 -13.77 -7.40
N LEU A 293 -3.64 -12.70 -6.60
CA LEU A 293 -2.48 -12.27 -5.84
C LEU A 293 -2.74 -12.51 -4.36
N GLN A 294 -1.75 -13.07 -3.67
CA GLN A 294 -1.78 -13.30 -2.22
C GLN A 294 -1.23 -12.10 -1.44
N ILE A 295 -0.22 -11.44 -2.00
CA ILE A 295 0.50 -10.35 -1.34
C ILE A 295 0.52 -9.13 -2.24
N LEU A 296 -0.03 -8.03 -1.74
CA LEU A 296 0.09 -6.73 -2.39
C LEU A 296 1.17 -5.91 -1.67
N VAL A 297 2.20 -5.46 -2.38
CA VAL A 297 3.21 -4.57 -1.82
C VAL A 297 2.88 -3.14 -2.20
N ALA A 298 2.64 -2.25 -1.22
CA ALA A 298 2.09 -0.93 -1.51
C ALA A 298 2.75 0.19 -0.71
N THR A 299 2.70 1.42 -1.26
CA THR A 299 2.93 2.65 -0.49
C THR A 299 1.62 3.13 0.12
N ASP A 300 1.67 3.90 1.22
CA ASP A 300 0.47 4.48 1.86
C ASP A 300 -0.43 5.22 0.86
N VAL A 301 0.15 6.11 0.06
CA VAL A 301 -0.60 6.91 -0.93
C VAL A 301 -1.32 6.04 -1.95
N ALA A 302 -0.68 4.96 -2.39
CA ALA A 302 -1.27 4.09 -3.41
C ALA A 302 -2.33 3.13 -2.85
N SER A 303 -2.27 2.82 -1.56
CA SER A 303 -3.21 1.93 -0.87
C SER A 303 -4.41 2.64 -0.25
N ARG A 304 -4.41 3.97 -0.23
CA ARG A 304 -5.56 4.77 0.24
C ARG A 304 -6.77 4.57 -0.67
N GLY A 305 -7.93 4.51 -0.06
CA GLY A 305 -9.19 4.29 -0.78
C GLY A 305 -9.34 2.89 -1.40
N LEU A 306 -8.44 1.96 -1.08
CA LEU A 306 -8.61 0.58 -1.51
C LEU A 306 -9.78 -0.05 -0.75
N ASP A 307 -10.81 -0.40 -1.51
CA ASP A 307 -11.88 -1.26 -1.01
C ASP A 307 -11.41 -2.72 -1.09
N VAL A 308 -10.56 -3.07 -0.15
CA VAL A 308 -10.15 -4.45 0.09
C VAL A 308 -10.33 -4.72 1.58
N ASN A 309 -11.31 -5.54 1.86
CA ASN A 309 -11.64 -6.01 3.19
C ASN A 309 -11.22 -7.47 3.32
N ASP A 310 -11.26 -8.01 4.51
CA ASP A 310 -10.96 -9.42 4.80
C ASP A 310 -9.51 -9.84 4.59
N LEU A 311 -8.57 -8.91 4.74
CA LEU A 311 -7.17 -9.25 4.75
C LEU A 311 -6.83 -10.06 6.01
N SER A 312 -6.07 -11.13 5.85
CA SER A 312 -5.58 -11.93 6.99
C SER A 312 -4.43 -11.22 7.71
N HIS A 313 -3.57 -10.54 6.94
CA HIS A 313 -2.36 -9.92 7.46
C HIS A 313 -2.14 -8.53 6.89
N ILE A 314 -1.67 -7.63 7.76
CA ILE A 314 -1.06 -6.35 7.40
C ILE A 314 0.40 -6.40 7.86
N ILE A 315 1.33 -6.19 6.95
CA ILE A 315 2.76 -6.21 7.26
C ILE A 315 3.33 -4.81 7.04
N ASN A 316 3.74 -4.17 8.12
CA ASN A 316 4.44 -2.90 8.08
C ASN A 316 5.94 -3.17 7.90
N PHE A 317 6.41 -3.23 6.64
CA PHE A 317 7.84 -3.34 6.31
C PHE A 317 8.63 -2.17 6.89
N ASN A 318 8.01 -0.99 6.92
CA ASN A 318 8.45 0.18 7.67
C ASN A 318 7.28 0.71 8.49
N LEU A 319 7.54 1.15 9.72
CA LEU A 319 6.57 1.93 10.47
C LEU A 319 6.27 3.24 9.73
N PRO A 320 5.03 3.70 9.71
CA PRO A 320 4.68 4.99 9.14
C PRO A 320 5.29 6.13 9.98
N ASP A 321 5.40 7.31 9.37
CA ASP A 321 5.90 8.49 10.08
C ASP A 321 4.83 9.10 11.01
N ASP A 322 3.57 8.96 10.64
CA ASP A 322 2.40 9.38 11.41
C ASP A 322 1.73 8.16 12.06
N PRO A 323 1.51 8.16 13.39
CA PRO A 323 0.81 7.09 14.10
C PRO A 323 -0.61 6.80 13.58
N GLU A 324 -1.33 7.81 13.10
CA GLU A 324 -2.68 7.66 12.57
C GLU A 324 -2.71 6.78 11.32
N VAL A 325 -1.68 6.89 10.48
CA VAL A 325 -1.52 6.04 9.28
C VAL A 325 -1.40 4.56 9.66
N TYR A 326 -0.78 4.24 10.81
CA TYR A 326 -0.75 2.85 11.29
C TYR A 326 -2.16 2.31 11.56
N THR A 327 -3.03 3.12 12.15
CA THR A 327 -4.43 2.75 12.41
C THR A 327 -5.18 2.49 11.10
N HIS A 328 -4.98 3.35 10.09
CA HIS A 328 -5.59 3.19 8.77
C HIS A 328 -5.09 1.94 8.03
N ARG A 329 -3.78 1.59 8.17
CA ARG A 329 -3.23 0.35 7.61
C ARG A 329 -3.82 -0.87 8.32
N SER A 330 -3.77 -0.91 9.65
CA SER A 330 -4.25 -2.04 10.44
C SER A 330 -5.76 -2.24 10.32
N GLY A 331 -6.52 -1.15 10.12
CA GLY A 331 -7.95 -1.22 9.85
C GLY A 331 -8.35 -1.88 8.53
N ARG A 332 -7.41 -2.37 7.70
CA ARG A 332 -7.72 -3.20 6.51
C ARG A 332 -7.90 -4.68 6.85
N THR A 333 -7.62 -5.08 8.08
CA THR A 333 -7.85 -6.44 8.59
C THR A 333 -8.76 -6.40 9.83
N GLY A 334 -9.21 -7.54 10.31
CA GLY A 334 -10.04 -7.66 11.53
C GLY A 334 -11.45 -7.09 11.41
N ARG A 335 -12.01 -7.00 10.20
CA ARG A 335 -13.36 -6.48 9.94
C ARG A 335 -14.42 -7.57 10.00
N ALA A 336 -15.69 -7.16 10.17
CA ALA A 336 -16.86 -8.05 10.18
C ALA A 336 -16.72 -9.23 11.16
N GLY A 337 -16.15 -9.00 12.35
CA GLY A 337 -15.98 -10.04 13.38
C GLY A 337 -14.84 -11.04 13.13
N ARG A 338 -14.11 -10.93 12.02
CA ARG A 338 -12.98 -11.81 11.71
C ARG A 338 -11.71 -11.36 12.44
N LYS A 339 -10.86 -12.32 12.80
CA LYS A 339 -9.55 -12.04 13.40
C LYS A 339 -8.54 -11.63 12.33
N GLY A 340 -7.73 -10.60 12.59
CA GLY A 340 -6.67 -10.13 11.73
C GLY A 340 -5.34 -9.96 12.47
N ILE A 341 -4.23 -9.93 11.74
CA ILE A 341 -2.90 -9.73 12.31
C ILE A 341 -2.24 -8.53 11.63
N SER A 342 -1.78 -7.56 12.44
CA SER A 342 -0.98 -6.44 11.99
C SER A 342 0.44 -6.59 12.54
N ILE A 343 1.42 -6.77 11.65
CA ILE A 343 2.81 -7.06 11.98
C ILE A 343 3.67 -5.85 11.66
N ALA A 344 4.49 -5.41 12.61
CA ALA A 344 5.49 -4.38 12.43
C ALA A 344 6.90 -4.98 12.41
N ILE A 345 7.68 -4.71 11.36
CA ILE A 345 9.08 -5.12 11.26
C ILE A 345 9.95 -3.93 11.61
N ILE A 346 10.58 -3.98 12.79
CA ILE A 346 11.35 -2.85 13.33
C ILE A 346 12.81 -3.20 13.59
N HIS A 347 13.65 -2.19 13.62
CA HIS A 347 14.99 -2.29 14.20
C HIS A 347 15.05 -1.47 15.51
N SER A 348 16.09 -1.65 16.29
CA SER A 348 16.22 -1.07 17.64
C SER A 348 16.01 0.45 17.73
N ARG A 349 16.37 1.20 16.67
CA ARG A 349 16.18 2.67 16.63
C ARG A 349 14.73 3.09 16.43
N GLU A 350 13.84 2.22 15.99
CA GLU A 350 12.42 2.50 15.75
C GLU A 350 11.54 2.21 16.97
N THR A 351 12.10 1.70 18.07
CA THR A 351 11.35 1.39 19.30
C THR A 351 10.61 2.61 19.87
N ARG A 352 11.19 3.81 19.77
CA ARG A 352 10.54 5.05 20.23
C ARG A 352 9.26 5.32 19.41
N ARG A 353 9.33 5.14 18.08
CA ARG A 353 8.18 5.31 17.19
C ARG A 353 7.09 4.26 17.45
N LEU A 354 7.48 3.01 17.71
CA LEU A 354 6.52 1.96 18.10
C LEU A 354 5.73 2.37 19.34
N LYS A 355 6.41 2.83 20.39
CA LYS A 355 5.76 3.31 21.63
C LYS A 355 4.86 4.53 21.39
N GLU A 356 5.23 5.41 20.48
CA GLU A 356 4.40 6.55 20.09
C GLU A 356 3.10 6.08 19.43
N ILE A 357 3.18 5.10 18.53
CA ILE A 357 1.99 4.47 17.90
C ILE A 357 1.11 3.81 18.98
N GLU A 358 1.69 3.06 19.92
CA GLU A 358 0.93 2.46 21.03
C GLU A 358 0.12 3.49 21.80
N ARG A 359 0.78 4.61 22.16
CA ARG A 359 0.16 5.69 22.93
C ARG A 359 -0.98 6.39 22.17
N VAL A 360 -0.75 6.73 20.88
CA VAL A 360 -1.71 7.50 20.08
C VAL A 360 -2.88 6.61 19.63
N SER A 361 -2.58 5.40 19.15
CA SER A 361 -3.61 4.47 18.66
C SER A 361 -4.27 3.65 19.78
N LYS A 362 -3.81 3.78 21.04
CA LYS A 362 -4.30 3.03 22.21
C LYS A 362 -4.30 1.51 21.99
N ILE A 363 -3.23 1.00 21.39
CA ILE A 363 -3.00 -0.42 21.13
C ILE A 363 -1.77 -0.91 21.88
N THR A 364 -1.62 -2.22 22.00
CA THR A 364 -0.42 -2.84 22.58
C THR A 364 0.19 -3.77 21.56
N PHE A 365 1.49 -3.63 21.33
CA PHE A 365 2.25 -4.54 20.48
C PHE A 365 2.84 -5.70 21.28
N GLU A 366 2.54 -6.91 20.86
CA GLU A 366 3.20 -8.11 21.36
C GLU A 366 4.52 -8.35 20.63
N LYS A 367 5.63 -8.44 21.38
CA LYS A 367 6.91 -8.82 20.80
C LYS A 367 6.91 -10.31 20.50
N GLN A 368 7.13 -10.67 19.24
CA GLN A 368 7.27 -12.07 18.85
C GLN A 368 8.63 -12.32 18.17
N PRO A 369 9.25 -13.49 18.40
CA PRO A 369 10.40 -13.90 17.62
C PRO A 369 9.99 -14.11 16.16
N VAL A 370 10.94 -13.90 15.25
CA VAL A 370 10.74 -14.30 13.84
C VAL A 370 10.72 -15.82 13.77
N PRO A 371 9.78 -16.41 13.03
CA PRO A 371 9.70 -17.86 12.87
C PRO A 371 11.03 -18.46 12.44
N THR A 372 11.41 -19.55 13.06
CA THR A 372 12.61 -20.31 12.69
C THR A 372 12.36 -21.13 11.41
N GLY A 373 13.41 -21.56 10.76
CA GLY A 373 13.28 -22.47 9.62
C GLY A 373 12.56 -23.78 10.00
N GLU A 374 12.78 -24.28 11.22
CA GLU A 374 12.12 -25.49 11.74
C GLU A 374 10.61 -25.28 11.92
N ASP A 375 10.20 -24.13 12.50
CA ASP A 375 8.77 -23.80 12.67
C ASP A 375 8.05 -23.73 11.32
N ILE A 376 8.69 -23.10 10.33
CA ILE A 376 8.17 -22.98 8.98
C ILE A 376 8.05 -24.38 8.34
N CYS A 377 9.09 -25.19 8.42
CA CYS A 377 9.08 -26.54 7.87
C CYS A 377 7.96 -27.38 8.49
N LYS A 378 7.82 -27.39 9.82
CA LYS A 378 6.73 -28.09 10.50
C LYS A 378 5.35 -27.62 10.01
N LYS A 379 5.13 -26.29 9.94
CA LYS A 379 3.84 -25.74 9.53
C LYS A 379 3.50 -26.05 8.07
N GLN A 380 4.48 -25.95 7.17
CA GLN A 380 4.29 -26.29 5.76
C GLN A 380 3.99 -27.79 5.56
N LEU A 381 4.68 -28.66 6.28
CA LEU A 381 4.44 -30.09 6.25
C LEU A 381 3.00 -30.42 6.65
N PHE A 382 2.54 -29.92 7.80
CA PHE A 382 1.17 -30.17 8.23
C PHE A 382 0.12 -29.55 7.30
N SER A 383 0.39 -28.36 6.77
CA SER A 383 -0.50 -27.73 5.77
C SER A 383 -0.59 -28.55 4.48
N LEU A 384 0.49 -29.20 4.04
CA LEU A 384 0.47 -30.12 2.91
C LEU A 384 -0.40 -31.34 3.21
N ILE A 385 -0.24 -31.95 4.38
CA ILE A 385 -1.04 -33.10 4.81
C ILE A 385 -2.53 -32.74 4.88
N ASP A 386 -2.87 -31.58 5.45
CA ASP A 386 -4.25 -31.09 5.53
C ASP A 386 -4.85 -30.89 4.13
N LYS A 387 -4.07 -30.35 3.17
CA LYS A 387 -4.50 -30.22 1.77
C LYS A 387 -4.77 -31.58 1.14
N VAL A 388 -3.89 -32.54 1.31
CA VAL A 388 -4.08 -33.91 0.80
C VAL A 388 -5.34 -34.56 1.39
N LYS A 389 -5.62 -34.32 2.68
CA LYS A 389 -6.80 -34.84 3.37
C LYS A 389 -8.12 -34.23 2.86
N THR A 390 -8.08 -32.98 2.39
CA THR A 390 -9.29 -32.20 2.02
C THR A 390 -9.46 -32.05 0.51
N VAL A 391 -8.49 -32.49 -0.31
CA VAL A 391 -8.58 -32.39 -1.76
C VAL A 391 -9.73 -33.26 -2.29
N GLU A 392 -10.57 -32.68 -3.11
CA GLU A 392 -11.58 -33.43 -3.87
C GLU A 392 -10.88 -34.18 -5.01
N VAL A 393 -11.02 -35.50 -4.99
CA VAL A 393 -10.42 -36.36 -6.00
C VAL A 393 -11.35 -36.42 -7.21
N ASN A 394 -10.87 -35.99 -8.38
CA ASN A 394 -11.59 -36.19 -9.60
C ASN A 394 -11.40 -37.63 -10.12
N ASN A 395 -12.30 -38.51 -9.69
CA ASN A 395 -12.23 -39.94 -10.01
C ASN A 395 -12.28 -40.19 -11.51
N GLU A 396 -13.09 -39.45 -12.29
CA GLU A 396 -13.19 -39.63 -13.74
C GLU A 396 -11.85 -39.46 -14.47
N ILE A 397 -10.99 -38.56 -13.95
CA ILE A 397 -9.67 -38.32 -14.55
C ILE A 397 -8.60 -39.29 -14.03
N ILE A 398 -8.66 -39.69 -12.76
CA ILE A 398 -7.57 -40.44 -12.11
C ILE A 398 -7.78 -41.95 -12.23
N GLU A 399 -9.00 -42.45 -12.10
CA GLU A 399 -9.34 -43.87 -12.13
C GLU A 399 -8.78 -44.63 -13.37
N PRO A 400 -8.82 -44.09 -14.60
CA PRO A 400 -8.25 -44.78 -15.77
C PRO A 400 -6.73 -45.02 -15.70
N PHE A 401 -6.02 -44.27 -14.83
CA PHE A 401 -4.57 -44.42 -14.67
C PHE A 401 -4.18 -45.17 -13.41
N LEU A 402 -5.14 -45.48 -12.52
CA LEU A 402 -4.86 -45.98 -11.17
C LEU A 402 -4.15 -47.35 -11.21
N GLU A 403 -4.54 -48.24 -12.12
CA GLU A 403 -3.94 -49.54 -12.32
C GLU A 403 -2.45 -49.43 -12.72
N LYS A 404 -2.13 -48.52 -13.65
CA LYS A 404 -0.74 -48.29 -14.07
C LYS A 404 0.09 -47.59 -12.96
N ILE A 405 -0.56 -46.73 -12.18
CA ILE A 405 0.09 -46.06 -11.03
C ILE A 405 0.40 -47.09 -9.98
N ASN A 406 -0.55 -47.95 -9.63
CA ASN A 406 -0.36 -49.00 -8.63
C ASN A 406 0.75 -49.96 -9.03
N ALA A 407 0.79 -50.39 -10.30
CA ALA A 407 1.87 -51.27 -10.80
C ALA A 407 3.25 -50.62 -10.70
N LYS A 408 3.36 -49.30 -10.91
CA LYS A 408 4.65 -48.59 -10.76
C LYS A 408 5.06 -48.37 -9.32
N LEU A 409 4.13 -48.36 -8.40
CA LEU A 409 4.35 -48.14 -6.98
C LEU A 409 4.35 -49.46 -6.18
N GLU A 410 4.17 -50.59 -6.87
CA GLU A 410 4.21 -51.92 -6.31
C GLU A 410 5.58 -52.19 -5.64
N GLY A 411 5.56 -52.71 -4.42
CA GLY A 411 6.76 -52.91 -3.63
C GLY A 411 7.10 -51.79 -2.65
N LEU A 412 6.38 -50.64 -2.71
CA LEU A 412 6.50 -49.59 -1.69
C LEU A 412 5.47 -49.83 -0.57
N SER A 413 5.93 -49.85 0.69
CA SER A 413 5.00 -49.81 1.80
C SER A 413 4.26 -48.46 1.86
N ARG A 414 3.09 -48.44 2.50
CA ARG A 414 2.32 -47.22 2.71
C ARG A 414 3.18 -46.10 3.32
N ASP A 415 3.99 -46.43 4.31
CA ASP A 415 4.85 -45.47 4.99
C ASP A 415 5.96 -44.94 4.07
N GLU A 416 6.49 -45.80 3.22
CA GLU A 416 7.52 -45.41 2.25
C GLU A 416 6.94 -44.53 1.14
N LEU A 417 5.72 -44.84 0.66
CA LEU A 417 4.99 -44.03 -0.28
C LEU A 417 4.72 -42.61 0.29
N ILE A 418 4.21 -42.53 1.53
CA ILE A 418 3.98 -41.26 2.23
C ILE A 418 5.29 -40.47 2.36
N LYS A 419 6.39 -41.12 2.80
CA LYS A 419 7.70 -40.46 2.92
C LYS A 419 8.19 -39.90 1.60
N ARG A 420 8.04 -40.61 0.49
CA ARG A 420 8.47 -40.17 -0.85
C ARG A 420 7.62 -39.01 -1.37
N PHE A 421 6.29 -39.09 -1.30
CA PHE A 421 5.40 -38.01 -1.69
C PHE A 421 5.63 -36.74 -0.88
N VAL A 422 5.72 -36.88 0.42
CA VAL A 422 6.03 -35.74 1.31
C VAL A 422 7.40 -35.16 0.99
N SER A 423 8.41 -36.01 0.74
CA SER A 423 9.77 -35.53 0.46
C SER A 423 9.86 -34.79 -0.86
N GLU A 424 9.13 -35.18 -1.92
CA GLU A 424 9.14 -34.51 -3.20
C GLU A 424 8.71 -33.05 -3.08
N GLU A 425 7.57 -32.82 -2.43
CA GLU A 425 7.05 -31.46 -2.23
C GLU A 425 7.83 -30.66 -1.15
N PHE A 426 8.36 -31.36 -0.14
CA PHE A 426 8.92 -30.73 1.05
C PHE A 426 10.42 -30.44 0.96
N ASN A 427 11.18 -31.19 0.15
CA ASN A 427 12.63 -31.02 0.02
C ASN A 427 13.04 -29.60 -0.41
N ARG A 428 12.20 -28.91 -1.17
CA ARG A 428 12.42 -27.50 -1.55
C ARG A 428 12.50 -26.59 -0.32
N PHE A 429 11.59 -26.74 0.64
CA PHE A 429 11.59 -25.95 1.88
C PHE A 429 12.73 -26.36 2.80
N VAL A 430 12.96 -27.65 2.97
CA VAL A 430 14.06 -28.17 3.81
C VAL A 430 15.41 -27.67 3.29
N SER A 431 15.66 -27.74 2.00
CA SER A 431 16.94 -27.30 1.42
C SER A 431 17.19 -25.81 1.63
N TYR A 432 16.15 -24.98 1.55
CA TYR A 432 16.25 -23.53 1.77
C TYR A 432 16.48 -23.22 3.27
N TYR A 433 15.71 -23.84 4.17
CA TYR A 433 15.73 -23.50 5.59
C TYR A 433 16.77 -24.26 6.41
N LYS A 434 17.32 -25.39 5.93
CA LYS A 434 18.32 -26.20 6.64
C LYS A 434 19.53 -25.40 7.13
N ASN A 435 19.95 -24.40 6.35
CA ASN A 435 21.08 -23.53 6.66
C ASN A 435 20.66 -22.09 6.94
N ALA A 436 19.36 -21.83 7.15
CA ALA A 436 18.87 -20.49 7.39
C ALA A 436 19.35 -19.99 8.76
N ARG A 437 20.03 -18.82 8.76
CA ARG A 437 20.52 -18.20 10.00
C ARG A 437 19.37 -17.72 10.88
N ASP A 438 19.56 -17.75 12.18
CA ASP A 438 18.70 -17.05 13.11
C ASP A 438 18.90 -15.53 12.93
N ILE A 439 17.79 -14.83 12.64
CA ILE A 439 17.76 -13.37 12.42
C ILE A 439 17.18 -12.62 13.62
N ASN A 440 16.79 -13.32 14.68
CA ASN A 440 16.31 -12.73 15.91
C ASN A 440 17.45 -11.98 16.63
N ILE A 441 17.17 -10.76 17.10
CA ILE A 441 18.11 -10.02 17.92
C ILE A 441 18.01 -10.54 19.37
N GLY A 442 19.05 -11.20 19.84
CA GLY A 442 19.13 -11.70 21.23
C GLY A 442 19.17 -10.56 22.23
N SER A 443 18.69 -10.82 23.46
CA SER A 443 18.71 -9.83 24.58
C SER A 443 20.12 -9.36 24.95
N LYS A 444 21.17 -10.07 24.56
CA LYS A 444 22.57 -9.70 24.78
C LYS A 444 23.06 -8.54 23.87
N ASP A 445 22.38 -8.27 22.77
CA ASP A 445 22.74 -7.18 21.85
C ASP A 445 22.25 -5.81 22.32
N PHE A 446 21.49 -5.74 23.40
CA PHE A 446 20.98 -4.49 24.01
C PHE A 446 21.96 -3.76 24.93
N LYS A 447 23.05 -4.39 25.38
CA LYS A 447 24.09 -3.68 26.11
C LYS A 447 24.93 -2.90 25.12
N GLY A 448 24.68 -1.57 25.09
CA GLY A 448 25.37 -0.61 24.25
C GLY A 448 26.88 -0.82 24.26
N LYS A 449 27.42 -1.30 23.18
CA LYS A 449 28.82 -1.11 22.88
C LYS A 449 28.97 0.34 22.45
N GLU A 450 29.54 1.15 23.34
CA GLU A 450 30.17 2.41 22.96
C GLU A 450 31.01 2.21 21.69
N PRO A 451 31.07 3.16 20.77
CA PRO A 451 31.86 3.01 19.57
C PRO A 451 33.34 3.01 19.95
N LYS A 452 33.93 1.85 20.18
CA LYS A 452 35.38 1.71 20.20
C LYS A 452 35.91 2.11 18.84
N ARG A 453 36.40 3.35 18.76
CA ARG A 453 37.39 3.78 17.76
C ARG A 453 38.57 2.83 17.85
N ASN A 454 39.00 2.35 16.69
CA ASN A 454 40.18 1.51 16.45
C ASN A 454 40.01 -0.01 16.64
N ARG A 455 39.60 -0.66 15.55
CA ARG A 455 40.23 -1.87 15.04
C ARG A 455 40.00 -1.96 13.54
N ARG A 456 40.81 -1.25 12.78
CA ARG A 456 41.18 -1.63 11.41
C ARG A 456 42.04 -2.90 11.54
N ASN A 457 41.76 -3.83 10.65
CA ASN A 457 42.47 -5.10 10.41
C ASN A 457 42.05 -6.25 11.32
N GLN A 458 41.16 -7.07 10.80
CA GLN A 458 41.28 -8.52 10.58
C GLN A 458 39.88 -9.10 10.34
N ASN A 459 39.47 -9.14 9.08
CA ASN A 459 38.62 -10.18 8.50
C ASN A 459 38.81 -10.11 6.98
N LYS A 460 39.93 -10.67 6.54
CA LYS A 460 40.08 -11.17 5.17
C LYS A 460 39.34 -12.52 5.09
N GLY A 461 38.01 -12.49 5.07
CA GLY A 461 37.21 -13.56 4.50
C GLY A 461 37.42 -13.50 3.00
N ARG A 462 37.76 -14.61 2.36
CA ARG A 462 38.05 -14.83 0.95
C ARG A 462 37.17 -13.93 0.06
N ARG A 463 37.70 -12.81 -0.39
CA ARG A 463 37.21 -12.11 -1.58
C ARG A 463 37.71 -12.93 -2.74
N GLY A 464 36.83 -13.65 -3.43
CA GLY A 464 37.11 -14.18 -4.74
C GLY A 464 37.69 -13.04 -5.60
N ASN A 465 38.75 -13.31 -6.29
CA ASN A 465 39.45 -12.35 -7.16
C ASN A 465 38.59 -12.23 -8.43
N PHE A 466 37.52 -11.41 -8.43
CA PHE A 466 36.62 -11.26 -9.57
C PHE A 466 37.12 -10.20 -10.56
N SER A 467 37.11 -10.55 -11.83
CA SER A 467 37.30 -9.62 -12.96
C SER A 467 35.91 -9.24 -13.53
N ARG A 468 35.77 -7.96 -13.88
CA ARG A 468 34.52 -7.43 -14.47
C ARG A 468 34.65 -7.39 -16.00
N PHE A 469 33.60 -7.84 -16.68
CA PHE A 469 33.50 -7.91 -18.13
C PHE A 469 32.30 -7.11 -18.62
N HIS A 470 32.49 -6.54 -19.84
CA HIS A 470 31.43 -5.93 -20.61
C HIS A 470 31.09 -6.86 -21.79
N ILE A 471 29.79 -7.02 -22.06
CA ILE A 471 29.27 -7.75 -23.19
C ILE A 471 28.28 -6.88 -23.98
N ASN A 472 28.38 -6.86 -25.29
CA ASN A 472 27.61 -6.00 -26.21
C ASN A 472 26.15 -6.45 -26.44
N VAL A 473 25.58 -7.28 -25.56
CA VAL A 473 24.17 -7.73 -25.60
C VAL A 473 23.49 -7.41 -24.28
N GLY A 474 22.22 -7.06 -24.36
CA GLY A 474 21.40 -6.64 -23.20
C GLY A 474 19.96 -7.13 -23.28
N SER A 475 19.08 -6.53 -22.48
CA SER A 475 17.67 -6.91 -22.42
C SER A 475 16.92 -6.73 -23.75
N LYS A 476 17.35 -5.78 -24.62
CA LYS A 476 16.83 -5.61 -25.99
C LYS A 476 17.08 -6.85 -26.87
N ASN A 477 18.15 -7.58 -26.58
CA ASN A 477 18.53 -8.82 -27.26
C ASN A 477 17.98 -10.06 -26.55
N LYS A 478 16.98 -9.90 -25.69
CA LYS A 478 16.38 -10.97 -24.86
C LYS A 478 17.38 -11.66 -23.90
N LEU A 479 18.50 -11.00 -23.57
CA LEU A 479 19.43 -11.46 -22.56
C LEU A 479 18.82 -11.25 -21.17
N ASN A 480 18.93 -12.26 -20.33
CA ASN A 480 18.61 -12.22 -18.90
C ASN A 480 19.74 -12.90 -18.10
N PRO A 481 19.77 -12.79 -16.76
CA PRO A 481 20.83 -13.39 -15.96
C PRO A 481 20.97 -14.90 -16.17
N VAL A 482 19.87 -15.63 -16.30
CA VAL A 482 19.89 -17.09 -16.51
C VAL A 482 20.52 -17.46 -17.85
N LYS A 483 20.12 -16.77 -18.93
CA LYS A 483 20.71 -16.98 -20.25
C LYS A 483 22.19 -16.61 -20.31
N LEU A 484 22.60 -15.56 -19.57
CA LEU A 484 24.02 -15.17 -19.49
C LEU A 484 24.85 -16.22 -18.74
N ILE A 485 24.33 -16.74 -17.63
CA ILE A 485 24.98 -17.83 -16.88
C ILE A 485 25.08 -19.10 -17.73
N GLY A 486 24.00 -19.46 -18.43
CA GLY A 486 24.01 -20.59 -19.38
C GLY A 486 25.07 -20.40 -20.46
N LEU A 487 25.12 -19.20 -21.08
CA LEU A 487 26.10 -18.87 -22.11
C LEU A 487 27.57 -18.99 -21.62
N ILE A 488 27.84 -18.59 -20.37
CA ILE A 488 29.16 -18.71 -19.74
C ILE A 488 29.48 -20.19 -19.48
N ASN A 489 28.58 -20.94 -18.90
CA ASN A 489 28.81 -22.35 -18.54
C ASN A 489 28.97 -23.26 -19.76
N ASP A 490 28.14 -23.06 -20.80
CA ASP A 490 28.18 -23.84 -22.03
C ASP A 490 29.48 -23.67 -22.83
N ASN A 491 30.08 -22.47 -22.71
CA ASN A 491 31.30 -22.15 -23.48
C ASN A 491 32.62 -22.38 -22.72
N LEU A 492 32.56 -22.42 -21.39
CA LEU A 492 33.79 -22.62 -20.57
C LEU A 492 34.01 -24.10 -20.17
N LYS A 493 33.04 -24.99 -20.43
CA LYS A 493 33.12 -26.44 -20.13
C LYS A 493 33.58 -26.79 -18.70
N SER A 494 33.48 -25.85 -17.76
CA SER A 494 33.88 -26.04 -16.37
C SER A 494 32.63 -25.88 -15.46
N LYS A 495 32.39 -26.85 -14.58
CA LYS A 495 31.22 -26.89 -13.68
C LYS A 495 31.37 -26.03 -12.42
N ASN A 496 32.54 -25.42 -12.15
CA ASN A 496 32.86 -24.72 -10.88
C ASN A 496 33.30 -23.27 -11.06
N ILE A 497 32.66 -22.53 -11.98
CA ILE A 497 33.00 -21.12 -12.20
C ILE A 497 32.13 -20.27 -11.28
N GLU A 498 32.77 -19.51 -10.37
CA GLU A 498 32.04 -18.54 -9.56
C GLU A 498 31.73 -17.29 -10.41
N ILE A 499 30.45 -17.00 -10.56
CA ILE A 499 29.95 -15.81 -11.23
C ILE A 499 29.51 -14.81 -10.17
N GLY A 500 30.11 -13.62 -10.19
CA GLY A 500 29.79 -12.55 -9.25
C GLY A 500 28.59 -11.72 -9.68
N LYS A 501 28.68 -10.40 -9.59
CA LYS A 501 27.59 -9.48 -9.89
C LYS A 501 27.27 -9.43 -11.38
N ILE A 502 25.99 -9.54 -11.74
CA ILE A 502 25.48 -9.39 -13.10
C ILE A 502 24.61 -8.12 -13.17
N GLU A 503 24.87 -7.27 -14.15
CA GLU A 503 24.10 -6.04 -14.43
C GLU A 503 23.70 -6.03 -15.91
N ILE A 504 22.41 -6.25 -16.20
CA ILE A 504 21.88 -6.25 -17.56
C ILE A 504 21.28 -4.89 -17.88
N MET A 505 21.86 -4.22 -18.87
CA MET A 505 21.38 -2.96 -19.42
C MET A 505 20.56 -3.20 -20.69
N LYS A 506 20.04 -2.13 -21.29
CA LYS A 506 19.15 -2.24 -22.46
C LYS A 506 19.87 -2.81 -23.69
N SER A 507 21.09 -2.37 -23.98
CA SER A 507 21.88 -2.74 -25.19
C SER A 507 23.19 -3.46 -24.90
N PHE A 508 23.63 -3.52 -23.66
CA PHE A 508 24.86 -4.19 -23.21
C PHE A 508 24.70 -4.68 -21.78
N SER A 509 25.66 -5.46 -21.27
CA SER A 509 25.63 -5.93 -19.89
C SER A 509 27.01 -5.98 -19.27
N PHE A 510 27.07 -5.94 -17.93
CA PHE A 510 28.28 -6.19 -17.16
C PHE A 510 28.09 -7.43 -16.31
N PHE A 511 29.16 -8.19 -16.14
CA PHE A 511 29.16 -9.34 -15.25
C PHE A 511 30.56 -9.56 -14.67
N GLU A 512 30.65 -10.25 -13.56
CA GLU A 512 31.88 -10.56 -12.86
C GLU A 512 32.09 -12.06 -12.86
N VAL A 513 33.29 -12.50 -13.18
CA VAL A 513 33.71 -13.90 -13.15
C VAL A 513 35.06 -13.98 -12.47
N ASP A 514 35.35 -15.10 -11.82
CA ASP A 514 36.62 -15.36 -11.18
C ASP A 514 37.78 -15.03 -12.15
N SER A 515 38.77 -14.28 -11.66
CA SER A 515 39.89 -13.74 -12.44
C SER A 515 40.72 -14.78 -13.13
N ASP A 516 40.76 -16.00 -12.58
CA ASP A 516 41.51 -17.14 -13.12
C ASP A 516 40.95 -17.60 -14.48
N PHE A 517 39.68 -17.33 -14.75
CA PHE A 517 39.01 -17.69 -16.01
C PHE A 517 38.95 -16.53 -17.02
N SER A 518 39.54 -15.37 -16.75
CA SER A 518 39.44 -14.15 -17.55
C SER A 518 39.79 -14.33 -19.03
N ASP A 519 40.94 -14.90 -19.31
CA ASP A 519 41.47 -15.02 -20.69
C ASP A 519 40.74 -16.12 -21.47
N ILE A 520 40.38 -17.19 -20.79
CA ILE A 520 39.61 -18.30 -21.38
C ILE A 520 38.20 -17.81 -21.73
N LEU A 521 37.59 -17.00 -20.89
CA LEU A 521 36.25 -16.42 -21.09
C LEU A 521 36.22 -15.51 -22.32
N ILE A 522 37.20 -14.61 -22.47
CA ILE A 522 37.27 -13.71 -23.61
C ILE A 522 37.48 -14.48 -24.92
N LYS A 523 38.37 -15.47 -24.92
CA LYS A 523 38.63 -16.29 -26.12
C LYS A 523 37.43 -17.16 -26.52
N SER A 524 36.70 -17.73 -25.53
CA SER A 524 35.61 -18.65 -25.81
C SER A 524 34.30 -17.95 -26.18
N LEU A 525 34.01 -16.74 -25.66
CA LEU A 525 32.79 -16.01 -25.95
C LEU A 525 32.89 -15.05 -27.16
N ASN A 526 34.05 -14.50 -27.43
CA ASN A 526 34.22 -13.60 -28.61
C ASN A 526 33.96 -14.35 -29.91
N LYS A 527 33.28 -13.67 -30.84
CA LYS A 527 32.86 -14.20 -32.17
C LYS A 527 31.75 -15.26 -32.13
N LYS A 528 31.26 -15.67 -30.94
CA LYS A 528 30.06 -16.51 -30.82
C LYS A 528 28.81 -15.70 -31.13
N LYS A 529 27.73 -16.39 -31.51
CA LYS A 529 26.42 -15.78 -31.72
C LYS A 529 25.50 -16.06 -30.52
N PHE A 530 24.86 -15.02 -30.06
CA PHE A 530 23.74 -15.13 -29.10
C PHE A 530 22.46 -14.71 -29.83
N GLU A 531 21.57 -15.65 -30.06
CA GLU A 531 20.45 -15.51 -30.99
C GLU A 531 20.99 -15.05 -32.38
N ASN A 532 20.75 -13.84 -32.82
CA ASN A 532 21.25 -13.33 -34.13
C ASN A 532 22.38 -12.28 -34.00
N PHE A 533 22.98 -12.12 -32.81
CA PHE A 533 23.98 -11.09 -32.53
C PHE A 533 25.37 -11.70 -32.28
N VAL A 534 26.38 -11.15 -32.92
CA VAL A 534 27.76 -11.54 -32.62
C VAL A 534 28.20 -10.93 -31.31
N ILE A 535 28.63 -11.78 -30.38
CA ILE A 535 29.06 -11.39 -29.05
C ILE A 535 30.47 -10.80 -29.10
N LYS A 536 30.65 -9.69 -28.39
CA LYS A 536 31.95 -9.11 -28.08
C LYS A 536 32.05 -8.94 -26.56
N VAL A 537 33.04 -9.59 -25.95
CA VAL A 537 33.33 -9.52 -24.51
C VAL A 537 34.68 -8.86 -24.31
N GLU A 538 34.71 -7.86 -23.44
CA GLU A 538 35.89 -7.10 -23.10
C GLU A 538 36.04 -6.97 -21.58
N LYS A 539 37.29 -6.98 -21.07
CA LYS A 539 37.55 -6.73 -19.65
C LYS A 539 37.28 -5.25 -19.34
N SER A 540 36.38 -5.00 -18.40
CA SER A 540 35.98 -3.65 -18.02
C SER A 540 36.77 -3.18 -16.79
N LYS A 541 37.14 -1.90 -16.75
CA LYS A 541 37.70 -1.30 -15.54
C LYS A 541 36.62 -1.32 -14.41
N PRO A 542 37.02 -1.55 -13.14
CA PRO A 542 36.07 -1.48 -12.03
C PRO A 542 35.35 -0.13 -12.05
N ALA A 543 34.03 -0.13 -11.79
CA ALA A 543 33.28 1.11 -11.71
C ALA A 543 33.91 2.04 -10.66
N PRO A 544 34.08 3.35 -10.97
CA PRO A 544 34.59 4.28 -9.97
C PRO A 544 33.70 4.27 -8.74
N ARG A 545 34.30 3.97 -7.58
CA ARG A 545 33.61 4.10 -6.31
C ARG A 545 33.27 5.57 -6.13
N HIS A 546 31.99 5.94 -6.12
CA HIS A 546 31.55 7.25 -5.67
C HIS A 546 32.07 7.45 -4.24
N LYS A 547 33.20 8.15 -4.11
CA LYS A 547 33.59 8.79 -2.86
C LYS A 547 32.49 9.82 -2.58
N LYS A 548 31.68 9.59 -1.56
CA LYS A 548 30.81 10.63 -1.00
C LYS A 548 31.72 11.81 -0.63
N ASP A 549 31.56 12.88 -1.36
CA ASP A 549 32.25 14.14 -1.14
C ASP A 549 31.94 14.62 0.29
N ARG A 550 32.89 14.44 1.20
CA ARG A 550 32.87 14.97 2.56
C ARG A 550 33.32 16.43 2.64
N SER A 551 33.72 17.00 1.52
CA SER A 551 34.32 18.35 1.48
C SER A 551 33.31 19.51 1.48
N LYS A 552 32.00 19.25 1.36
CA LYS A 552 30.97 20.33 1.41
C LYS A 552 30.34 20.60 2.78
N LYS A 553 30.76 19.90 3.84
CA LYS A 553 30.24 20.17 5.20
C LYS A 553 31.16 21.04 6.07
N GLU A 554 32.41 21.26 5.71
CA GLU A 554 33.32 22.11 6.50
C GLU A 554 33.24 23.59 6.13
N ASN A 555 32.79 23.94 4.92
CA ASN A 555 32.65 25.34 4.51
C ASN A 555 31.35 26.04 4.95
N TYR A 556 30.40 25.31 5.57
CA TYR A 556 29.20 25.92 6.15
C TYR A 556 29.30 26.23 7.64
N LYS A 557 30.33 25.68 8.33
CA LYS A 557 30.59 26.01 9.77
C LYS A 557 31.56 27.17 9.97
N ALA A 558 32.32 27.57 8.95
CA ALA A 558 33.27 28.68 9.04
C ALA A 558 32.67 30.06 8.72
N ARG A 559 31.39 30.14 8.25
CA ARG A 559 30.71 31.41 7.95
C ARG A 559 29.69 31.89 9.00
N SER A 560 29.50 31.16 10.10
CA SER A 560 28.57 31.54 11.17
C SER A 560 29.22 32.06 12.44
N SER A 561 30.55 32.28 12.47
CA SER A 561 31.28 32.78 13.68
C SER A 561 31.92 34.15 13.55
N SER A 562 31.49 34.97 12.56
CA SER A 562 31.97 36.35 12.49
C SER A 562 30.81 37.33 12.22
N ARG A 563 30.06 37.64 13.29
CA ARG A 563 29.32 38.91 13.43
C ARG A 563 29.59 39.47 14.81
N PRO A 564 30.16 40.68 14.90
CA PRO A 564 30.42 41.33 16.19
C PRO A 564 29.12 41.89 16.75
N LYS A 565 28.98 41.70 18.06
CA LYS A 565 28.06 42.47 18.89
C LYS A 565 28.59 43.91 18.96
N ASN A 566 27.81 44.88 18.57
CA ASN A 566 27.59 46.08 19.33
C ASN A 566 26.75 47.13 18.59
N ARG A 567 25.87 47.68 19.37
CA ARG A 567 25.46 49.07 19.64
C ARG A 567 24.19 49.60 18.96
N LEU A 568 23.19 49.66 19.84
CA LEU A 568 22.58 50.90 20.39
C LEU A 568 21.65 51.71 19.45
N ARG A 569 20.37 51.61 19.83
CA ARG A 569 19.48 52.74 20.22
C ARG A 569 19.46 54.00 19.34
N GLN A 570 18.23 54.41 19.15
CA GLN A 570 17.72 55.71 18.66
C GLN A 570 17.54 55.76 17.14
N SER A 571 16.40 56.14 16.59
CA SER A 571 15.46 57.18 16.99
C SER A 571 14.17 57.03 16.21
N PHE A 572 13.11 57.25 16.91
CA PHE A 572 11.80 57.71 16.36
C PHE A 572 11.98 58.98 15.53
N ALA A 573 11.28 59.11 14.44
CA ALA A 573 10.46 60.26 14.09
C ALA A 573 10.47 60.61 12.60
N LYS A 574 9.26 60.72 12.10
CA LYS A 574 8.79 61.66 11.09
C LYS A 574 9.26 61.52 9.62
N ARG A 575 8.33 61.13 8.77
CA ARG A 575 7.77 62.13 7.81
C ARG A 575 6.49 61.61 7.14
N LYS A 576 5.41 62.23 7.58
CA LYS A 576 4.20 62.46 6.80
C LYS A 576 4.47 63.48 5.67
N TYR A 577 3.63 63.41 4.63
CA TYR A 577 3.38 64.40 3.58
C TYR A 577 4.29 64.37 2.33
N ARG A 578 3.76 63.93 1.23
CA ARG A 578 3.30 64.85 0.18
C ARG A 578 2.37 64.15 -0.82
N LYS A 579 1.18 64.66 -0.85
CA LYS A 579 0.16 64.58 -1.89
C LYS A 579 0.60 65.35 -3.15
N LYS A 580 0.03 64.87 -4.29
CA LYS A 580 -0.47 65.65 -5.46
C LYS A 580 0.37 65.63 -6.72
N LYS A 581 -0.43 65.32 -7.76
CA LYS A 581 -0.39 65.73 -9.18
C LYS A 581 0.62 64.94 -10.04
N ASN A 582 0.16 64.19 -11.00
CA ASN A 582 -0.82 64.39 -12.07
C ASN A 582 -1.52 63.08 -12.37
#